data_65804bd61f5377883fbe97697c327e71
#
_entry.id   65804bd61f5377883fbe97697c327e71
#
_cell.length_a   1.000
_cell.length_b   1.000
_cell.length_c   1.000
_cell.angle_alpha   90.00
_cell.angle_beta   90.00
_cell.angle_gamma   90.00
#
_symmetry.space_group_name_H-M   'P 1'
#
loop_
_entity.id
_entity.type
_entity.pdbx_description
1 polymer ?
#
loop_
_entity_poly.entity_id
_entity_poly.type
_entity_poly.pdbx_seq_one_letter_code
_entity_poly.pdbx_strand_id
1 'polypeptide(L)'
;MKAIAKKAGLAALLLGGCALYFSQGKEEAPPSPVPKPGPGMFAFVPSMEGTRPDGDLKTLDGERLVVDAELGHLFDYYLAGLGEKDLDAIRSEIERELDRRLKPGPAREAKLLLASYLAYKQALAGVESNLPRTDDVAQSARARMLAMRQLRSAYFTPAQSVGLFAAADARDDDALARLEVDIDKRLSPEQKKAGLAALDQRMPAALREEREAPAKIIRLEESVSRLRQNGAGDNEIYSVRAAALSPEAAARLAEVDRDEAAWKARIGAYLAQRATLMAQPAQQRDAALQHLRNESFSPDEQRRLGAYE
;
A
#
# COMPACT_ATOMS: atom_id res chain seq x y z
N MET A 1 -4.73 -9.88 33.96
CA MET A 1 -3.53 -9.46 33.25
C MET A 1 -3.54 -9.89 31.77
N LYS A 2 -4.63 -9.69 30.99
CA LYS A 2 -4.70 -10.07 29.57
C LYS A 2 -5.26 -8.98 28.63
N ALA A 3 -5.39 -7.74 29.12
CA ALA A 3 -6.02 -6.65 28.35
C ALA A 3 -5.03 -5.57 27.84
N ILE A 4 -3.76 -5.65 28.16
CA ILE A 4 -2.76 -4.60 27.84
C ILE A 4 -2.10 -4.83 26.46
N ALA A 5 -2.12 -6.05 25.93
CA ALA A 5 -1.40 -6.38 24.70
C ALA A 5 -2.05 -5.93 23.39
N LYS A 6 -3.31 -5.45 23.40
CA LYS A 6 -4.01 -5.04 22.16
C LYS A 6 -3.93 -3.54 21.81
N LYS A 7 -3.40 -2.71 22.70
CA LYS A 7 -3.34 -1.24 22.49
C LYS A 7 -2.00 -0.71 21.99
N ALA A 8 -0.96 -1.53 21.98
CA ALA A 8 0.37 -1.13 21.49
C ALA A 8 0.49 -1.09 19.94
N GLY A 9 -0.48 -1.63 19.24
CA GLY A 9 -0.42 -1.76 17.77
C GLY A 9 -0.74 -0.48 16.98
N LEU A 10 -1.44 0.49 17.59
CA LEU A 10 -1.93 1.66 16.83
C LEU A 10 -0.91 2.81 16.77
N ALA A 11 -0.01 2.89 17.75
CA ALA A 11 1.00 3.96 17.81
C ALA A 11 2.17 3.77 16.83
N ALA A 12 2.39 2.54 16.35
CA ALA A 12 3.45 2.23 15.40
C ALA A 12 3.14 2.63 13.95
N LEU A 13 1.89 2.99 13.65
CA LEU A 13 1.45 3.35 12.28
C LEU A 13 1.85 4.76 11.84
N LEU A 14 2.17 5.66 12.76
CA LEU A 14 2.44 7.06 12.45
C LEU A 14 3.86 7.34 11.91
N LEU A 15 4.81 6.40 12.05
CA LEU A 15 6.20 6.63 11.63
C LEU A 15 6.90 5.38 11.07
N GLY A 16 6.17 4.29 10.91
CA GLY A 16 6.74 2.98 10.57
C GLY A 16 6.66 2.58 9.12
N GLY A 17 6.33 3.47 8.20
CA GLY A 17 6.22 3.13 6.78
C GLY A 17 7.49 2.50 6.18
N CYS A 18 8.65 2.79 6.74
CA CYS A 18 9.91 2.21 6.30
C CYS A 18 10.45 1.07 7.19
N ALA A 19 10.09 0.99 8.48
CA ALA A 19 10.70 0.02 9.39
C ALA A 19 9.90 -1.28 9.59
N LEU A 20 8.57 -1.28 9.38
CA LEU A 20 7.73 -2.45 9.60
C LEU A 20 7.55 -3.36 8.37
N TYR A 21 7.96 -2.92 7.19
CA TYR A 21 7.95 -3.77 6.00
C TYR A 21 8.98 -4.92 6.07
N PHE A 22 9.97 -4.82 6.95
CA PHE A 22 11.09 -5.77 7.05
C PHE A 22 10.96 -6.86 8.12
N SER A 23 9.90 -6.91 8.96
CA SER A 23 9.87 -7.83 10.10
C SER A 23 8.82 -8.95 10.06
N GLN A 24 8.02 -9.08 9.03
CA GLN A 24 7.05 -10.16 8.93
C GLN A 24 7.36 -11.09 7.75
N GLY A 25 8.27 -12.04 7.98
CA GLY A 25 8.36 -13.24 7.16
C GLY A 25 7.07 -14.06 7.31
N LYS A 26 6.13 -13.90 6.40
CA LYS A 26 5.09 -14.88 6.09
C LYS A 26 5.33 -15.34 4.66
N GLU A 27 5.37 -16.64 4.48
CA GLU A 27 5.40 -17.28 3.17
C GLU A 27 4.27 -16.69 2.31
N GLU A 28 4.63 -15.86 1.34
CA GLU A 28 3.71 -15.36 0.34
C GLU A 28 3.37 -16.47 -0.64
N ALA A 29 2.08 -16.60 -0.93
CA ALA A 29 1.62 -17.37 -2.08
C ALA A 29 2.34 -16.88 -3.35
N PRO A 30 2.76 -17.76 -4.27
CA PRO A 30 3.48 -17.35 -5.46
C PRO A 30 2.64 -16.33 -6.25
N PRO A 31 3.23 -15.19 -6.66
CA PRO A 31 2.52 -14.20 -7.45
C PRO A 31 2.07 -14.80 -8.76
N SER A 32 0.88 -14.43 -9.21
CA SER A 32 0.42 -14.67 -10.58
C SER A 32 1.52 -14.26 -11.57
N PRO A 33 1.71 -14.96 -12.69
CA PRO A 33 2.79 -14.67 -13.62
C PRO A 33 2.62 -13.24 -14.17
N VAL A 34 3.35 -12.32 -13.57
CA VAL A 34 3.57 -10.99 -14.14
C VAL A 34 4.31 -11.22 -15.46
N PRO A 35 3.92 -10.60 -16.58
CA PRO A 35 4.67 -10.69 -17.82
C PRO A 35 6.13 -10.40 -17.53
N LYS A 36 7.02 -11.35 -17.84
CA LYS A 36 8.46 -11.18 -17.62
C LYS A 36 8.88 -9.88 -18.30
N PRO A 37 9.46 -8.92 -17.58
CA PRO A 37 10.02 -7.73 -18.17
C PRO A 37 11.02 -8.15 -19.25
N GLY A 38 10.97 -7.52 -20.43
CA GLY A 38 11.96 -7.75 -21.47
C GLY A 38 13.39 -7.50 -20.95
N PRO A 39 14.42 -8.10 -21.55
CA PRO A 39 15.80 -7.89 -21.15
C PRO A 39 16.14 -6.39 -21.23
N GLY A 40 16.37 -5.76 -20.07
CA GLY A 40 16.67 -4.31 -19.93
C GLY A 40 15.78 -3.55 -18.98
N MET A 41 14.72 -4.12 -18.38
CA MET A 41 14.00 -3.46 -17.30
C MET A 41 14.74 -3.70 -15.98
N PHE A 42 15.26 -2.65 -15.53
CA PHE A 42 15.86 -2.21 -14.29
C PHE A 42 16.01 -3.28 -13.19
N ALA A 43 17.23 -3.71 -12.99
CA ALA A 43 17.65 -4.39 -11.78
C ALA A 43 18.80 -3.60 -11.13
N PHE A 44 18.50 -2.43 -10.55
CA PHE A 44 19.46 -1.72 -9.72
C PHE A 44 19.83 -2.59 -8.51
N VAL A 45 18.83 -3.19 -7.88
CA VAL A 45 18.95 -4.20 -6.83
C VAL A 45 17.95 -5.33 -7.05
N PRO A 46 18.26 -6.58 -6.63
CA PRO A 46 17.38 -7.74 -6.82
C PRO A 46 15.97 -7.55 -6.26
N SER A 47 15.82 -6.91 -5.11
CA SER A 47 14.50 -6.66 -4.49
C SER A 47 13.59 -5.74 -5.31
N MET A 48 14.13 -4.96 -6.23
CA MET A 48 13.39 -4.07 -7.12
C MET A 48 13.07 -4.69 -8.48
N GLU A 49 13.44 -5.95 -8.72
CA GLU A 49 13.15 -6.63 -9.99
C GLU A 49 11.64 -6.66 -10.24
N GLY A 50 11.23 -6.20 -11.43
CA GLY A 50 9.82 -6.13 -11.82
C GLY A 50 9.03 -4.93 -11.26
N THR A 51 9.64 -4.09 -10.43
CA THR A 51 9.02 -2.85 -9.95
C THR A 51 9.31 -1.69 -10.92
N ARG A 52 8.60 -0.59 -10.75
CA ARG A 52 8.87 0.70 -11.43
C ARG A 52 9.18 1.75 -10.38
N PRO A 53 10.05 2.73 -10.67
CA PRO A 53 10.27 3.85 -9.78
C PRO A 53 8.96 4.51 -9.37
N ASP A 54 8.74 4.63 -8.06
CA ASP A 54 7.66 5.40 -7.49
C ASP A 54 8.00 6.90 -7.60
N GLY A 55 6.97 7.74 -7.66
CA GLY A 55 7.14 9.16 -7.84
C GLY A 55 7.40 9.60 -9.30
N ASP A 56 7.31 10.91 -9.52
CA ASP A 56 7.47 11.51 -10.84
C ASP A 56 8.35 12.76 -10.80
N LEU A 57 8.94 13.11 -11.95
CA LEU A 57 9.76 14.30 -12.15
C LEU A 57 8.98 15.31 -13.01
N LYS A 58 8.67 16.45 -12.43
CA LYS A 58 7.92 17.51 -13.09
C LYS A 58 8.77 18.77 -13.27
N THR A 59 8.56 19.44 -14.37
CA THR A 59 9.18 20.73 -14.65
C THR A 59 8.13 21.73 -15.12
N LEU A 60 8.31 23.01 -14.80
CA LEU A 60 7.58 24.11 -15.38
C LEU A 60 8.34 24.57 -16.64
N ASP A 61 7.62 24.57 -17.77
CA ASP A 61 8.16 24.96 -19.08
C ASP A 61 9.43 24.19 -19.51
N GLY A 62 9.68 23.03 -18.87
CA GLY A 62 10.87 22.23 -19.11
C GLY A 62 12.18 22.81 -18.54
N GLU A 63 12.15 23.94 -17.83
CA GLU A 63 13.33 24.68 -17.39
C GLU A 63 13.48 24.80 -15.86
N ARG A 64 12.38 24.70 -15.13
CA ARG A 64 12.39 24.82 -13.66
C ARG A 64 11.87 23.53 -13.02
N LEU A 65 12.62 23.02 -12.06
CA LEU A 65 12.20 21.84 -11.29
C LEU A 65 10.95 22.17 -10.47
N VAL A 66 9.96 21.28 -10.49
CA VAL A 66 8.86 21.29 -9.53
C VAL A 66 9.28 20.43 -8.34
N VAL A 67 9.38 21.05 -7.17
CA VAL A 67 9.66 20.34 -5.93
C VAL A 67 8.32 19.98 -5.29
N ASP A 68 7.94 18.71 -5.38
CA ASP A 68 6.70 18.16 -4.82
C ASP A 68 6.96 16.81 -4.13
N ALA A 69 5.91 16.20 -3.60
CA ALA A 69 6.00 14.91 -2.91
C ALA A 69 6.49 13.78 -3.83
N GLU A 70 6.15 13.84 -5.14
CA GLU A 70 6.54 12.84 -6.12
C GLU A 70 8.06 12.75 -6.28
N LEU A 71 8.75 13.90 -6.22
CA LEU A 71 10.22 13.93 -6.23
C LEU A 71 10.80 13.26 -4.97
N GLY A 72 10.17 13.46 -3.81
CA GLY A 72 10.53 12.78 -2.57
C GLY A 72 10.31 11.26 -2.65
N HIS A 73 9.19 10.82 -3.22
CA HIS A 73 8.88 9.41 -3.43
C HIS A 73 9.91 8.75 -4.36
N LEU A 74 10.33 9.44 -5.41
CA LEU A 74 11.39 8.95 -6.29
C LEU A 74 12.70 8.70 -5.53
N PHE A 75 13.10 9.62 -4.66
CA PHE A 75 14.29 9.42 -3.84
C PHE A 75 14.13 8.25 -2.87
N ASP A 76 12.97 8.16 -2.20
CA ASP A 76 12.69 7.08 -1.25
C ASP A 76 12.60 5.71 -1.93
N TYR A 77 12.11 5.64 -3.18
CA TYR A 77 12.13 4.41 -3.97
C TYR A 77 13.53 3.83 -4.06
N TYR A 78 14.52 4.63 -4.48
CA TYR A 78 15.90 4.15 -4.59
C TYR A 78 16.55 3.89 -3.23
N LEU A 79 16.21 4.69 -2.20
CA LEU A 79 16.69 4.49 -0.84
C LEU A 79 16.21 3.17 -0.22
N ALA A 80 15.11 2.59 -0.70
CA ALA A 80 14.68 1.26 -0.30
C ALA A 80 15.71 0.16 -0.63
N GLY A 81 16.66 0.42 -1.55
CA GLY A 81 17.79 -0.46 -1.84
C GLY A 81 18.93 -0.43 -0.82
N LEU A 82 18.82 0.35 0.27
CA LEU A 82 19.79 0.32 1.37
C LEU A 82 19.85 -1.08 2.00
N GLY A 83 21.08 -1.57 2.17
CA GLY A 83 21.33 -2.94 2.62
C GLY A 83 21.74 -3.88 1.47
N GLU A 84 21.25 -3.65 0.25
CA GLU A 84 21.74 -4.33 -0.96
C GLU A 84 22.84 -3.52 -1.68
N LYS A 85 22.78 -2.19 -1.58
CA LYS A 85 23.78 -1.23 -2.06
C LYS A 85 24.14 -0.23 -0.96
N ASP A 86 25.34 0.32 -1.04
CA ASP A 86 25.75 1.45 -0.20
C ASP A 86 25.08 2.77 -0.66
N LEU A 87 25.12 3.77 0.21
CA LEU A 87 24.47 5.05 -0.04
C LEU A 87 25.05 5.80 -1.25
N ASP A 88 26.35 5.65 -1.52
CA ASP A 88 27.01 6.32 -2.65
C ASP A 88 26.59 5.71 -3.99
N ALA A 89 26.43 4.38 -4.04
CA ALA A 89 25.89 3.70 -5.22
C ALA A 89 24.42 4.10 -5.46
N ILE A 90 23.61 4.19 -4.41
CA ILE A 90 22.21 4.63 -4.50
C ILE A 90 22.14 6.08 -4.98
N ARG A 91 22.93 6.97 -4.39
CA ARG A 91 23.03 8.37 -4.82
C ARG A 91 23.37 8.47 -6.31
N SER A 92 24.40 7.73 -6.74
CA SER A 92 24.84 7.73 -8.14
C SER A 92 23.76 7.24 -9.10
N GLU A 93 22.94 6.28 -8.68
CA GLU A 93 21.80 5.80 -9.47
C GLU A 93 20.71 6.86 -9.58
N ILE A 94 20.32 7.49 -8.48
CA ILE A 94 19.36 8.61 -8.51
C ILE A 94 19.87 9.73 -9.42
N GLU A 95 21.13 10.11 -9.30
CA GLU A 95 21.71 11.17 -10.14
C GLU A 95 21.68 10.82 -11.63
N ARG A 96 21.92 9.55 -12.01
CA ARG A 96 21.75 9.06 -13.40
C ARG A 96 20.32 9.14 -13.87
N GLU A 97 19.36 8.76 -13.02
CA GLU A 97 17.94 8.85 -13.34
C GLU A 97 17.49 10.30 -13.55
N LEU A 98 17.97 11.23 -12.72
CA LEU A 98 17.71 12.65 -12.85
C LEU A 98 18.29 13.21 -14.17
N ASP A 99 19.52 12.83 -14.54
CA ASP A 99 20.13 13.24 -15.82
C ASP A 99 19.40 12.66 -17.04
N ARG A 100 18.87 11.45 -16.90
CA ARG A 100 18.13 10.79 -17.98
C ARG A 100 16.78 11.44 -18.26
N ARG A 101 16.11 11.94 -17.21
CA ARG A 101 14.72 12.42 -17.29
C ARG A 101 14.60 13.94 -17.35
N LEU A 102 15.60 14.69 -16.93
CA LEU A 102 15.55 16.14 -16.83
C LEU A 102 16.57 16.80 -17.76
N LYS A 103 16.27 18.03 -18.17
CA LYS A 103 17.27 18.90 -18.80
C LYS A 103 18.38 19.29 -17.82
N PRO A 104 19.56 19.72 -18.26
CA PRO A 104 20.72 19.99 -17.38
C PRO A 104 20.46 20.99 -16.25
N GLY A 105 19.59 21.99 -16.44
CA GLY A 105 19.22 22.97 -15.41
C GLY A 105 18.47 22.31 -14.24
N PRO A 106 17.25 21.81 -14.49
CA PRO A 106 16.46 21.09 -13.50
C PRO A 106 17.18 19.87 -12.89
N ALA A 107 17.99 19.13 -13.67
CA ALA A 107 18.77 18.02 -13.14
C ALA A 107 19.78 18.47 -12.07
N ARG A 108 20.45 19.59 -12.30
CA ARG A 108 21.38 20.17 -11.31
C ARG A 108 20.65 20.60 -10.03
N GLU A 109 19.50 21.24 -10.15
CA GLU A 109 18.64 21.59 -9.01
C GLU A 109 18.24 20.36 -8.21
N ALA A 110 17.75 19.32 -8.89
CA ALA A 110 17.33 18.07 -8.26
C ALA A 110 18.47 17.35 -7.54
N LYS A 111 19.70 17.36 -8.10
CA LYS A 111 20.90 16.79 -7.45
C LYS A 111 21.30 17.55 -6.18
N LEU A 112 21.20 18.88 -6.19
CA LEU A 112 21.43 19.68 -4.98
C LEU A 112 20.40 19.36 -3.91
N LEU A 113 19.13 19.23 -4.29
CA LEU A 113 18.05 18.85 -3.38
C LEU A 113 18.24 17.43 -2.86
N LEU A 114 18.66 16.49 -3.71
CA LEU A 114 18.99 15.12 -3.31
C LEU A 114 20.08 15.10 -2.23
N ALA A 115 21.13 15.89 -2.36
CA ALA A 115 22.19 15.97 -1.34
C ALA A 115 21.62 16.42 0.01
N SER A 116 20.76 17.46 0.03
CA SER A 116 20.05 17.90 1.23
C SER A 116 19.12 16.83 1.78
N TYR A 117 18.42 16.12 0.88
CA TYR A 117 17.48 15.06 1.27
C TYR A 117 18.20 13.89 1.95
N LEU A 118 19.31 13.42 1.40
CA LEU A 118 20.13 12.36 2.00
C LEU A 118 20.69 12.76 3.36
N ALA A 119 21.21 14.00 3.48
CA ALA A 119 21.71 14.52 4.75
C ALA A 119 20.57 14.62 5.81
N TYR A 120 19.38 15.08 5.41
CA TYR A 120 18.19 15.07 6.25
C TYR A 120 17.81 13.66 6.72
N LYS A 121 17.77 12.67 5.80
CA LYS A 121 17.44 11.27 6.15
C LYS A 121 18.42 10.68 7.16
N GLN A 122 19.72 10.98 7.02
CA GLN A 122 20.73 10.55 7.99
C GLN A 122 20.52 11.21 9.36
N ALA A 123 20.26 12.52 9.40
CA ALA A 123 20.00 13.24 10.64
C ALA A 123 18.69 12.78 11.32
N LEU A 124 17.68 12.39 10.53
CA LEU A 124 16.41 11.91 11.03
C LEU A 124 16.56 10.64 11.89
N ALA A 125 17.52 9.77 11.57
CA ALA A 125 17.81 8.59 12.36
C ALA A 125 18.18 8.91 13.83
N GLY A 126 18.72 10.12 14.08
CA GLY A 126 19.07 10.59 15.43
C GLY A 126 17.92 11.22 16.20
N VAL A 127 16.79 11.53 15.57
CA VAL A 127 15.67 12.23 16.25
C VAL A 127 15.13 11.43 17.40
N GLU A 128 14.90 10.13 17.22
CA GLU A 128 14.36 9.23 18.25
C GLU A 128 15.20 9.20 19.54
N SER A 129 16.52 9.25 19.40
CA SER A 129 17.44 9.18 20.52
C SER A 129 17.38 10.44 21.40
N ASN A 130 16.91 11.55 20.84
CA ASN A 130 16.87 12.86 21.50
C ASN A 130 15.48 13.23 22.02
N LEU A 131 14.46 12.39 21.81
CA LEU A 131 13.11 12.66 22.27
C LEU A 131 12.94 12.28 23.73
N PRO A 132 12.16 13.08 24.52
CA PRO A 132 11.78 12.73 25.88
C PRO A 132 11.01 11.42 25.90
N ARG A 133 11.37 10.51 26.80
CA ARG A 133 10.58 9.29 27.05
C ARG A 133 9.34 9.65 27.85
N THR A 134 8.17 9.29 27.36
CA THR A 134 6.88 9.48 28.01
C THR A 134 5.96 8.29 27.71
N ASP A 135 5.11 7.94 28.66
CA ASP A 135 4.06 6.92 28.47
C ASP A 135 2.83 7.49 27.74
N ASP A 136 2.78 8.80 27.53
CA ASP A 136 1.74 9.46 26.73
C ASP A 136 2.08 9.38 25.24
N VAL A 137 1.35 8.52 24.55
CA VAL A 137 1.54 8.23 23.12
C VAL A 137 1.31 9.46 22.24
N ALA A 138 0.29 10.28 22.56
CA ALA A 138 -0.01 11.48 21.77
C ALA A 138 1.07 12.56 21.99
N GLN A 139 1.52 12.75 23.24
CA GLN A 139 2.60 13.66 23.54
C GLN A 139 3.90 13.23 22.84
N SER A 140 4.22 11.93 22.85
CA SER A 140 5.38 11.38 22.14
C SER A 140 5.29 11.63 20.63
N ALA A 141 4.15 11.33 20.02
CA ALA A 141 3.92 11.56 18.57
C ALA A 141 4.06 13.05 18.22
N ARG A 142 3.45 13.93 19.01
CA ARG A 142 3.54 15.38 18.80
C ARG A 142 4.98 15.89 18.91
N ALA A 143 5.72 15.46 19.92
CA ALA A 143 7.13 15.84 20.13
C ALA A 143 7.99 15.41 18.93
N ARG A 144 7.76 14.20 18.42
CA ARG A 144 8.44 13.66 17.25
C ARG A 144 8.14 14.45 15.97
N MET A 145 6.87 14.72 15.68
CA MET A 145 6.47 15.52 14.51
C MET A 145 7.10 16.91 14.55
N LEU A 146 7.09 17.54 15.72
CA LEU A 146 7.72 18.86 15.91
C LEU A 146 9.23 18.81 15.65
N ALA A 147 9.93 17.83 16.23
CA ALA A 147 11.36 17.65 16.05
C ALA A 147 11.74 17.40 14.58
N MET A 148 10.95 16.57 13.87
CA MET A 148 11.14 16.32 12.44
C MET A 148 10.97 17.60 11.62
N ARG A 149 9.93 18.39 11.89
CA ARG A 149 9.68 19.68 11.21
C ARG A 149 10.78 20.70 11.49
N GLN A 150 11.24 20.78 12.72
CA GLN A 150 12.40 21.62 13.08
C GLN A 150 13.67 21.18 12.36
N LEU A 151 13.92 19.87 12.31
CA LEU A 151 15.10 19.35 11.61
C LEU A 151 15.07 19.71 10.13
N ARG A 152 13.91 19.63 9.45
CA ARG A 152 13.76 19.99 8.03
C ARG A 152 14.21 21.41 7.72
N SER A 153 14.02 22.35 8.63
CA SER A 153 14.42 23.76 8.42
C SER A 153 15.92 23.97 8.28
N ALA A 154 16.74 23.01 8.71
CA ALA A 154 18.20 23.02 8.54
C ALA A 154 18.65 22.56 7.13
N TYR A 155 17.80 21.83 6.40
CA TYR A 155 18.15 21.20 5.13
C TYR A 155 17.38 21.77 3.93
N PHE A 156 16.22 22.34 4.14
CA PHE A 156 15.31 22.77 3.08
C PHE A 156 14.83 24.19 3.30
N THR A 157 14.65 24.91 2.21
CA THR A 157 13.91 26.18 2.24
C THR A 157 12.44 25.93 2.59
N PRO A 158 11.69 26.95 3.09
CA PRO A 158 10.28 26.78 3.36
C PRO A 158 9.47 26.23 2.17
N ALA A 159 9.74 26.72 0.95
CA ALA A 159 9.08 26.24 -0.26
C ALA A 159 9.39 24.77 -0.58
N GLN A 160 10.66 24.36 -0.44
CA GLN A 160 11.05 22.96 -0.63
C GLN A 160 10.42 22.05 0.43
N SER A 161 10.39 22.50 1.70
CA SER A 161 9.78 21.74 2.79
C SER A 161 8.28 21.54 2.55
N VAL A 162 7.56 22.58 2.13
CA VAL A 162 6.15 22.47 1.75
C VAL A 162 5.97 21.52 0.58
N GLY A 163 6.74 21.69 -0.49
CA GLY A 163 6.63 20.83 -1.66
C GLY A 163 6.82 19.34 -1.33
N LEU A 164 7.89 19.01 -0.63
CA LEU A 164 8.25 17.62 -0.34
C LEU A 164 7.34 16.97 0.73
N PHE A 165 6.87 17.73 1.73
CA PHE A 165 6.34 17.12 2.95
C PHE A 165 4.92 17.54 3.33
N ALA A 166 4.31 18.57 2.70
CA ALA A 166 3.02 19.08 3.14
C ALA A 166 1.90 18.01 3.12
N ALA A 167 1.90 17.12 2.13
CA ALA A 167 0.91 16.04 2.05
C ALA A 167 1.09 15.02 3.18
N ALA A 168 2.33 14.65 3.50
CA ALA A 168 2.64 13.76 4.63
C ALA A 168 2.30 14.44 5.96
N ASP A 169 2.69 15.70 6.14
CA ASP A 169 2.39 16.47 7.34
C ASP A 169 0.87 16.59 7.59
N ALA A 170 0.07 16.78 6.54
CA ALA A 170 -1.38 16.84 6.68
C ALA A 170 -1.99 15.49 7.13
N ARG A 171 -1.44 14.37 6.65
CA ARG A 171 -1.83 13.03 7.11
C ARG A 171 -1.46 12.80 8.57
N ASP A 172 -0.23 13.17 8.94
CA ASP A 172 0.27 13.01 10.30
C ASP A 172 -0.52 13.87 11.30
N ASP A 173 -0.84 15.12 10.94
CA ASP A 173 -1.66 16.02 11.76
C ASP A 173 -3.08 15.47 11.95
N ASP A 174 -3.73 14.96 10.89
CA ASP A 174 -5.06 14.32 11.02
C ASP A 174 -4.99 13.06 11.90
N ALA A 175 -3.97 12.23 11.70
CA ALA A 175 -3.80 11.01 12.48
C ALA A 175 -3.55 11.32 13.96
N LEU A 176 -2.72 12.31 14.28
CA LEU A 176 -2.49 12.76 15.65
C LEU A 176 -3.77 13.30 16.28
N ALA A 177 -4.50 14.17 15.58
CA ALA A 177 -5.74 14.73 16.09
C ALA A 177 -6.79 13.65 16.42
N ARG A 178 -6.89 12.62 15.58
CA ARG A 178 -7.77 11.46 15.82
C ARG A 178 -7.33 10.63 17.01
N LEU A 179 -6.02 10.38 17.11
CA LEU A 179 -5.44 9.68 18.25
C LEU A 179 -5.78 10.40 19.55
N GLU A 180 -5.62 11.73 19.61
CA GLU A 180 -5.93 12.55 20.77
C GLU A 180 -7.40 12.46 21.18
N VAL A 181 -8.32 12.47 20.21
CA VAL A 181 -9.76 12.26 20.48
C VAL A 181 -10.00 10.85 21.03
N ASP A 182 -9.37 9.83 20.43
CA ASP A 182 -9.63 8.43 20.84
C ASP A 182 -9.11 8.12 22.25
N ILE A 183 -7.93 8.60 22.59
CA ILE A 183 -7.32 8.31 23.91
C ILE A 183 -7.80 9.21 25.04
N ASP A 184 -8.50 10.32 24.76
CA ASP A 184 -8.98 11.24 25.79
C ASP A 184 -10.07 10.55 26.63
N LYS A 185 -9.70 10.24 27.88
CA LYS A 185 -10.57 9.56 28.84
C LYS A 185 -11.67 10.48 29.41
N ARG A 186 -11.59 11.78 29.20
CA ARG A 186 -12.59 12.77 29.67
C ARG A 186 -13.80 12.84 28.72
N LEU A 187 -13.64 12.36 27.48
CA LEU A 187 -14.69 12.40 26.47
C LEU A 187 -15.59 11.16 26.57
N SER A 188 -16.91 11.38 26.50
CA SER A 188 -17.86 10.29 26.33
C SER A 188 -17.74 9.67 24.94
N PRO A 189 -18.27 8.45 24.69
CA PRO A 189 -18.30 7.85 23.36
C PRO A 189 -18.97 8.76 22.32
N GLU A 190 -20.04 9.46 22.69
CA GLU A 190 -20.77 10.40 21.81
C GLU A 190 -19.91 11.62 21.49
N GLN A 191 -19.18 12.16 22.46
CA GLN A 191 -18.26 13.28 22.26
C GLN A 191 -17.09 12.88 21.36
N LYS A 192 -16.54 11.68 21.53
CA LYS A 192 -15.51 11.13 20.63
C LYS A 192 -16.02 11.02 19.21
N LYS A 193 -17.20 10.44 19.03
CA LYS A 193 -17.85 10.34 17.71
C LYS A 193 -18.04 11.71 17.07
N ALA A 194 -18.53 12.70 17.83
CA ALA A 194 -18.71 14.07 17.34
C ALA A 194 -17.36 14.72 16.97
N GLY A 195 -16.32 14.54 17.81
CA GLY A 195 -14.96 15.01 17.55
C GLY A 195 -14.38 14.44 16.25
N LEU A 196 -14.49 13.12 16.04
CA LEU A 196 -14.04 12.46 14.80
C LEU A 196 -14.81 12.97 13.57
N ALA A 197 -16.13 13.15 13.68
CA ALA A 197 -16.95 13.72 12.60
C ALA A 197 -16.54 15.18 12.26
N ALA A 198 -16.18 15.98 13.26
CA ALA A 198 -15.67 17.33 13.04
C ALA A 198 -14.30 17.33 12.32
N LEU A 199 -13.43 16.37 12.61
CA LEU A 199 -12.17 16.17 11.87
C LEU A 199 -12.43 15.77 10.41
N ASP A 200 -13.40 14.87 10.17
CA ASP A 200 -13.80 14.48 8.81
C ASP A 200 -14.29 15.67 7.98
N GLN A 201 -15.04 16.59 8.59
CA GLN A 201 -15.53 17.81 7.91
C GLN A 201 -14.40 18.80 7.54
N ARG A 202 -13.37 18.90 8.38
CA ARG A 202 -12.23 19.80 8.19
C ARG A 202 -11.13 19.23 7.29
N MET A 203 -11.20 17.95 7.02
CA MET A 203 -10.17 17.24 6.24
C MET A 203 -10.04 17.88 4.83
N PRO A 204 -8.80 18.20 4.38
CA PRO A 204 -8.56 18.64 3.01
C PRO A 204 -9.12 17.64 1.98
N ALA A 205 -9.66 18.16 0.87
CA ALA A 205 -10.32 17.33 -0.13
C ALA A 205 -9.42 16.19 -0.67
N ALA A 206 -8.15 16.50 -0.95
CA ALA A 206 -7.19 15.49 -1.42
C ALA A 206 -6.95 14.36 -0.40
N LEU A 207 -6.78 14.70 0.88
CA LEU A 207 -6.59 13.71 1.95
C LEU A 207 -7.87 12.88 2.17
N ARG A 208 -9.04 13.51 2.05
CA ARG A 208 -10.33 12.81 2.11
C ARG A 208 -10.47 11.81 0.99
N GLU A 209 -10.15 12.21 -0.23
CA GLU A 209 -10.20 11.34 -1.40
C GLU A 209 -9.27 10.13 -1.26
N GLU A 210 -8.03 10.35 -0.85
CA GLU A 210 -7.04 9.30 -0.57
C GLU A 210 -7.55 8.32 0.49
N ARG A 211 -8.12 8.83 1.59
CA ARG A 211 -8.66 8.01 2.68
C ARG A 211 -9.91 7.21 2.26
N GLU A 212 -10.76 7.79 1.42
CA GLU A 212 -11.98 7.15 0.95
C GLU A 212 -11.74 6.17 -0.21
N ALA A 213 -10.62 6.28 -0.93
CA ALA A 213 -10.33 5.47 -2.09
C ALA A 213 -10.47 3.95 -1.85
N PRO A 214 -9.91 3.36 -0.76
CA PRO A 214 -10.11 1.94 -0.47
C PRO A 214 -11.58 1.60 -0.19
N ALA A 215 -12.30 2.47 0.53
CA ALA A 215 -13.71 2.26 0.85
C ALA A 215 -14.62 2.42 -0.37
N LYS A 216 -14.21 3.17 -1.41
CA LYS A 216 -14.95 3.27 -2.67
C LYS A 216 -15.05 1.91 -3.36
N ILE A 217 -13.95 1.16 -3.39
CA ILE A 217 -13.92 -0.19 -3.99
C ILE A 217 -14.83 -1.14 -3.21
N ILE A 218 -14.73 -1.14 -1.87
CA ILE A 218 -15.56 -2.00 -1.02
C ILE A 218 -17.05 -1.69 -1.24
N ARG A 219 -17.43 -0.41 -1.21
CA ARG A 219 -18.81 0.04 -1.43
C ARG A 219 -19.32 -0.30 -2.83
N LEU A 220 -18.46 -0.21 -3.85
CA LEU A 220 -18.77 -0.62 -5.21
C LEU A 220 -19.10 -2.12 -5.26
N GLU A 221 -18.24 -2.97 -4.72
CA GLU A 221 -18.45 -4.42 -4.74
C GLU A 221 -19.64 -4.88 -3.88
N GLU A 222 -19.90 -4.21 -2.77
CA GLU A 222 -21.16 -4.41 -2.00
C GLU A 222 -22.39 -4.03 -2.84
N SER A 223 -22.31 -2.95 -3.62
CA SER A 223 -23.37 -2.54 -4.54
C SER A 223 -23.57 -3.57 -5.65
N VAL A 224 -22.49 -4.04 -6.26
CA VAL A 224 -22.48 -5.10 -7.27
C VAL A 224 -23.07 -6.39 -6.72
N SER A 225 -22.71 -6.77 -5.49
CA SER A 225 -23.27 -7.95 -4.84
C SER A 225 -24.79 -7.84 -4.67
N ARG A 226 -25.29 -6.67 -4.23
CA ARG A 226 -26.75 -6.42 -4.13
C ARG A 226 -27.43 -6.47 -5.49
N LEU A 227 -26.82 -5.88 -6.53
CA LEU A 227 -27.38 -5.94 -7.89
C LEU A 227 -27.50 -7.38 -8.39
N ARG A 228 -26.48 -8.20 -8.18
CA ARG A 228 -26.51 -9.64 -8.53
C ARG A 228 -27.61 -10.40 -7.78
N GLN A 229 -27.78 -10.15 -6.49
CA GLN A 229 -28.84 -10.74 -5.69
C GLN A 229 -30.24 -10.36 -6.22
N ASN A 230 -30.38 -9.17 -6.82
CA ASN A 230 -31.59 -8.69 -7.45
C ASN A 230 -31.75 -9.13 -8.93
N GLY A 231 -30.85 -9.98 -9.43
CA GLY A 231 -30.92 -10.52 -10.79
C GLY A 231 -30.27 -9.67 -11.88
N ALA A 232 -29.47 -8.67 -11.52
CA ALA A 232 -28.74 -7.87 -12.52
C ALA A 232 -27.79 -8.74 -13.36
N GLY A 233 -27.81 -8.51 -14.67
CA GLY A 233 -26.94 -9.21 -15.63
C GLY A 233 -25.54 -8.62 -15.71
N ASP A 234 -24.62 -9.36 -16.33
CA ASP A 234 -23.20 -8.99 -16.43
C ASP A 234 -22.97 -7.62 -17.10
N ASN A 235 -23.81 -7.24 -18.07
CA ASN A 235 -23.71 -5.94 -18.75
C ASN A 235 -24.03 -4.77 -17.81
N GLU A 236 -25.00 -4.94 -16.92
CA GLU A 236 -25.36 -3.94 -15.92
C GLU A 236 -24.23 -3.79 -14.89
N ILE A 237 -23.70 -4.91 -14.40
CA ILE A 237 -22.55 -4.94 -13.50
C ILE A 237 -21.33 -4.25 -14.13
N TYR A 238 -21.04 -4.59 -15.39
CA TYR A 238 -19.96 -3.94 -16.15
C TYR A 238 -20.16 -2.42 -16.23
N SER A 239 -21.39 -1.97 -16.54
CA SER A 239 -21.69 -0.53 -16.67
C SER A 239 -21.48 0.21 -15.34
N VAL A 240 -21.91 -0.35 -14.22
CA VAL A 240 -21.73 0.22 -12.88
C VAL A 240 -20.24 0.31 -12.53
N ARG A 241 -19.47 -0.75 -12.78
CA ARG A 241 -18.02 -0.76 -12.55
C ARG A 241 -17.28 0.20 -13.48
N ALA A 242 -17.64 0.28 -14.75
CA ALA A 242 -17.00 1.19 -15.72
C ALA A 242 -17.23 2.66 -15.35
N ALA A 243 -18.43 2.99 -14.87
CA ALA A 243 -18.74 4.35 -14.40
C ALA A 243 -18.00 4.72 -13.10
N ALA A 244 -17.78 3.77 -12.21
CA ALA A 244 -17.13 4.00 -10.91
C ALA A 244 -15.59 3.97 -10.97
N LEU A 245 -15.00 3.21 -11.90
CA LEU A 245 -13.56 2.98 -12.02
C LEU A 245 -13.03 3.43 -13.40
N SER A 246 -13.10 2.53 -14.36
CA SER A 246 -12.84 2.76 -15.79
C SER A 246 -13.34 1.56 -16.59
N PRO A 247 -13.54 1.70 -17.94
CA PRO A 247 -13.90 0.59 -18.79
C PRO A 247 -12.90 -0.58 -18.74
N GLU A 248 -11.60 -0.27 -18.69
CA GLU A 248 -10.53 -1.28 -18.64
C GLU A 248 -10.53 -2.04 -17.31
N ALA A 249 -10.75 -1.33 -16.20
CA ALA A 249 -10.87 -1.95 -14.87
C ALA A 249 -12.13 -2.83 -14.80
N ALA A 250 -13.27 -2.35 -15.32
CA ALA A 250 -14.50 -3.13 -15.39
C ALA A 250 -14.34 -4.40 -16.23
N ALA A 251 -13.61 -4.33 -17.36
CA ALA A 251 -13.34 -5.49 -18.20
C ALA A 251 -12.50 -6.55 -17.45
N ARG A 252 -11.44 -6.14 -16.75
CA ARG A 252 -10.62 -7.05 -15.93
C ARG A 252 -11.44 -7.70 -14.82
N LEU A 253 -12.29 -6.93 -14.10
CA LEU A 253 -13.16 -7.47 -13.07
C LEU A 253 -14.19 -8.44 -13.63
N ALA A 254 -14.75 -8.19 -14.83
CA ALA A 254 -15.64 -9.12 -15.50
C ALA A 254 -14.95 -10.44 -15.90
N GLU A 255 -13.66 -10.40 -16.23
CA GLU A 255 -12.86 -11.61 -16.49
C GLU A 255 -12.67 -12.41 -15.20
N VAL A 256 -12.29 -11.76 -14.09
CA VAL A 256 -12.18 -12.39 -12.77
C VAL A 256 -13.51 -13.05 -12.36
N ASP A 257 -14.64 -12.37 -12.57
CA ASP A 257 -15.97 -12.92 -12.27
C ASP A 257 -16.25 -14.20 -13.05
N ARG A 258 -15.89 -14.24 -14.35
CA ARG A 258 -16.06 -15.46 -15.18
C ARG A 258 -15.18 -16.60 -14.68
N ASP A 259 -13.91 -16.30 -14.36
CA ASP A 259 -12.99 -17.30 -13.84
C ASP A 259 -13.46 -17.86 -12.49
N GLU A 260 -13.96 -16.99 -11.62
CA GLU A 260 -14.51 -17.41 -10.33
C GLU A 260 -15.78 -18.24 -10.48
N ALA A 261 -16.67 -17.89 -11.41
CA ALA A 261 -17.86 -18.66 -11.71
C ALA A 261 -17.50 -20.05 -12.27
N ALA A 262 -16.54 -20.11 -13.19
CA ALA A 262 -16.04 -21.37 -13.76
C ALA A 262 -15.39 -22.23 -12.67
N TRP A 263 -14.59 -21.63 -11.78
CA TRP A 263 -13.99 -22.30 -10.63
C TRP A 263 -15.06 -22.89 -9.69
N LYS A 264 -16.07 -22.09 -9.30
CA LYS A 264 -17.16 -22.54 -8.43
C LYS A 264 -17.95 -23.70 -9.05
N ALA A 265 -18.21 -23.63 -10.37
CA ALA A 265 -18.90 -24.71 -11.08
C ALA A 265 -18.07 -26.02 -11.06
N ARG A 266 -16.74 -25.94 -11.31
CA ARG A 266 -15.85 -27.11 -11.24
C ARG A 266 -15.76 -27.70 -9.83
N ILE A 267 -15.66 -26.86 -8.80
CA ILE A 267 -15.67 -27.28 -7.39
C ILE A 267 -17.00 -27.98 -7.07
N GLY A 268 -18.15 -27.41 -7.48
CA GLY A 268 -19.45 -28.02 -7.25
C GLY A 268 -19.57 -29.40 -7.89
N ALA A 269 -19.14 -29.56 -9.15
CA ALA A 269 -19.12 -30.83 -9.85
C ALA A 269 -18.20 -31.87 -9.18
N TYR A 270 -17.01 -31.43 -8.78
CA TYR A 270 -16.06 -32.26 -8.04
C TYR A 270 -16.64 -32.74 -6.69
N LEU A 271 -17.19 -31.86 -5.88
CA LEU A 271 -17.76 -32.22 -4.57
C LEU A 271 -18.93 -33.19 -4.71
N ALA A 272 -19.77 -33.04 -5.73
CA ALA A 272 -20.85 -34.00 -6.00
C ALA A 272 -20.31 -35.41 -6.33
N GLN A 273 -19.28 -35.52 -7.19
CA GLN A 273 -18.66 -36.78 -7.51
C GLN A 273 -17.88 -37.37 -6.31
N ARG A 274 -17.18 -36.51 -5.56
CA ARG A 274 -16.49 -36.90 -4.33
C ARG A 274 -17.45 -37.51 -3.31
N ALA A 275 -18.61 -36.90 -3.11
CA ALA A 275 -19.62 -37.44 -2.20
C ALA A 275 -20.06 -38.88 -2.58
N THR A 276 -20.20 -39.17 -3.88
CA THR A 276 -20.50 -40.51 -4.39
C THR A 276 -19.37 -41.50 -4.11
N LEU A 277 -18.11 -41.07 -4.32
CA LEU A 277 -16.95 -41.91 -4.05
C LEU A 277 -16.75 -42.20 -2.54
N MET A 278 -17.07 -41.23 -1.69
CA MET A 278 -16.98 -41.39 -0.23
C MET A 278 -17.93 -42.44 0.33
N ALA A 279 -19.00 -42.77 -0.40
CA ALA A 279 -19.91 -43.87 -0.04
C ALA A 279 -19.36 -45.28 -0.40
N GLN A 280 -18.22 -45.39 -1.12
CA GLN A 280 -17.62 -46.66 -1.51
C GLN A 280 -16.69 -47.25 -0.43
N PRO A 281 -16.37 -48.54 -0.49
CA PRO A 281 -15.42 -49.18 0.43
C PRO A 281 -14.04 -48.54 0.35
N ALA A 282 -13.36 -48.41 1.51
CA ALA A 282 -12.12 -47.67 1.65
C ALA A 282 -10.99 -48.08 0.69
N GLN A 283 -10.90 -49.38 0.35
CA GLN A 283 -9.84 -49.93 -0.50
C GLN A 283 -9.81 -49.40 -1.94
N GLN A 284 -10.96 -48.95 -2.47
CA GLN A 284 -11.09 -48.43 -3.83
C GLN A 284 -11.22 -46.89 -3.84
N ARG A 285 -11.61 -46.31 -2.72
CA ARG A 285 -11.95 -44.91 -2.57
C ARG A 285 -10.78 -43.96 -2.80
N ASP A 286 -9.61 -44.26 -2.15
CA ASP A 286 -8.51 -43.30 -2.15
C ASP A 286 -7.86 -43.15 -3.53
N ALA A 287 -7.73 -44.22 -4.29
CA ALA A 287 -7.26 -44.17 -5.67
C ALA A 287 -8.26 -43.42 -6.59
N ALA A 288 -9.57 -43.67 -6.41
CA ALA A 288 -10.60 -43.02 -7.19
C ALA A 288 -10.68 -41.51 -6.88
N LEU A 289 -10.53 -41.10 -5.63
CA LEU A 289 -10.47 -39.68 -5.22
C LEU A 289 -9.25 -38.99 -5.81
N GLN A 290 -8.09 -39.63 -5.80
CA GLN A 290 -6.89 -39.04 -6.40
C GLN A 290 -7.03 -38.90 -7.92
N HIS A 291 -7.62 -39.87 -8.58
CA HIS A 291 -7.91 -39.81 -10.01
C HIS A 291 -8.86 -38.64 -10.33
N LEU A 292 -9.98 -38.52 -9.58
CA LEU A 292 -10.93 -37.43 -9.72
C LEU A 292 -10.27 -36.03 -9.53
N ARG A 293 -9.37 -35.89 -8.54
CA ARG A 293 -8.60 -34.63 -8.34
C ARG A 293 -7.75 -34.32 -9.55
N ASN A 294 -7.01 -35.31 -10.06
CA ASN A 294 -6.10 -35.13 -11.21
C ASN A 294 -6.85 -34.80 -12.51
N GLU A 295 -8.04 -35.33 -12.70
CA GLU A 295 -8.88 -35.02 -13.87
C GLU A 295 -9.52 -33.65 -13.78
N SER A 296 -9.91 -33.22 -12.56
CA SER A 296 -10.69 -31.98 -12.36
C SER A 296 -9.80 -30.75 -12.20
N PHE A 297 -8.55 -30.90 -11.72
CA PHE A 297 -7.70 -29.78 -11.29
C PHE A 297 -6.23 -30.00 -11.62
N SER A 298 -5.55 -28.91 -11.98
CA SER A 298 -4.10 -28.88 -12.09
C SER A 298 -3.42 -29.10 -10.71
N PRO A 299 -2.12 -29.45 -10.68
CA PRO A 299 -1.40 -29.63 -9.40
C PRO A 299 -1.44 -28.40 -8.49
N ASP A 300 -1.41 -27.18 -9.05
CA ASP A 300 -1.47 -25.93 -8.28
C ASP A 300 -2.89 -25.68 -7.74
N GLU A 301 -3.92 -25.98 -8.52
CA GLU A 301 -5.31 -25.85 -8.08
C GLU A 301 -5.63 -26.87 -6.97
N GLN A 302 -5.05 -28.07 -7.00
CA GLN A 302 -5.26 -29.09 -5.97
C GLN A 302 -4.82 -28.65 -4.58
N ARG A 303 -3.80 -27.77 -4.47
CA ARG A 303 -3.39 -27.19 -3.19
C ARG A 303 -4.49 -26.40 -2.50
N ARG A 304 -5.44 -25.87 -3.27
CA ARG A 304 -6.56 -25.08 -2.78
C ARG A 304 -7.77 -25.92 -2.37
N LEU A 305 -7.83 -27.22 -2.75
CA LEU A 305 -8.99 -28.07 -2.48
C LEU A 305 -9.24 -28.29 -1.00
N GLY A 306 -8.22 -28.29 -0.16
CA GLY A 306 -8.36 -28.46 1.30
C GLY A 306 -9.27 -27.42 1.97
N ALA A 307 -9.55 -26.28 1.32
CA ALA A 307 -10.48 -25.27 1.80
C ALA A 307 -11.97 -25.63 1.50
N TYR A 308 -12.22 -26.64 0.64
CA TYR A 308 -13.57 -27.02 0.18
C TYR A 308 -13.94 -28.45 0.62
N GLU A 309 -12.98 -29.29 0.97
CA GLU A 309 -13.15 -30.68 1.42
C GLU A 309 -13.34 -30.79 2.93
#